data_215a52926a00b000a5ff8dd603cc703a
#
_entry.id   215a52926a00b000a5ff8dd603cc703a
#
_cell.length_a   1.000
_cell.length_b   1.000
_cell.length_c   1.000
_cell.angle_alpha   90.00
_cell.angle_beta   90.00
_cell.angle_gamma   90.00
#
_symmetry.space_group_name_H-M   'P 1'
#
loop_
_entity.id
_entity.type
_entity.pdbx_description
1 polymer ?
#
loop_
_entity_poly.entity_id
_entity_poly.type
_entity_poly.pdbx_seq_one_letter_code
_entity_poly.pdbx_strand_id
1 'polypeptide(L)'
;MQERQTSKDSTRSAGSRPSRARWLVLLFGLGVTGAMMATAAVIGAYYYVSPSLPPAETISEIPLQIPLRIYSRDGRLIEEVGERRRVLVDYQDLPPFVVDAFVSAEDGRFFEHPGIDYQGILRALVLLIKSGEISGGGSTITQQLARDYFLTREQLFTRKLREAFLAWQIEQAFTKEEIMALFLNKRFFGQRAYGVAAAAQVYFGKTLDEINVAEAATLAGVLPAPSEYNPVRSPANAGIRRGYVLNRMHDLGYIDELQLREALDYPLESRLYGTKNDLSAPYVAEMVRREMLNRYGEETYSAGYRVVTTLDSELQSAANYAVKNGLLSFTRRRGYRGPIDTLEVDPAILATPFAEWPDELQRQLQDYGNPAGLSVAAVAAINEDNSVDIVLQDGSTSRIEWFGMSWARAYVDRDTTGPPPESPADVIATGDVVYVMPITVGGWALAQLPTAQSALVSVDPQDGAITSLVGGLDFSLSKFNRATQSARQPGSSFKPFIYSAALEAGNTLATIVLDAPVVINSSELEGLWRPVNYSGKFYGEQRVREAMVRSMNLASVRLLLNNTG
;
A
#
# COMPACT_ATOMS: atom_id res chain seq x y z
N MET A 1 59.05 -16.95 109.25
CA MET A 1 58.92 -15.67 108.59
C MET A 1 57.85 -15.84 107.52
N GLN A 2 56.80 -15.12 107.60
CA GLN A 2 55.53 -15.30 106.86
C GLN A 2 55.60 -14.74 105.47
N GLU A 3 55.11 -15.53 104.52
CA GLU A 3 54.79 -15.06 103.21
C GLU A 3 53.27 -15.04 103.01
N ARG A 4 52.74 -13.90 102.66
CA ARG A 4 51.32 -13.69 102.32
C ARG A 4 51.08 -13.99 100.83
N GLN A 5 50.25 -14.97 100.55
CA GLN A 5 49.69 -15.20 99.26
C GLN A 5 48.49 -14.29 99.05
N THR A 6 48.50 -13.47 97.97
CA THR A 6 47.34 -12.70 97.50
C THR A 6 46.68 -13.45 96.35
N SER A 7 45.41 -13.83 96.60
CA SER A 7 44.50 -14.41 95.60
C SER A 7 44.07 -13.35 94.64
N LYS A 8 44.16 -13.59 93.29
CA LYS A 8 43.58 -12.82 92.25
C LYS A 8 42.30 -13.54 91.77
N ASP A 9 41.12 -13.02 92.14
CA ASP A 9 39.82 -13.37 91.57
C ASP A 9 39.74 -12.85 90.16
N SER A 10 39.62 -13.75 89.16
CA SER A 10 39.29 -13.42 87.78
C SER A 10 37.77 -13.60 87.56
N THR A 11 37.05 -12.52 87.61
CA THR A 11 35.63 -12.49 87.14
C THR A 11 35.55 -12.61 85.64
N ARG A 12 35.22 -13.81 85.14
CA ARG A 12 34.87 -14.07 83.74
C ARG A 12 33.44 -13.49 83.55
N SER A 13 33.31 -12.37 82.78
CA SER A 13 32.08 -11.86 82.22
C SER A 13 31.54 -12.87 81.21
N ALA A 14 30.38 -13.48 81.50
CA ALA A 14 29.67 -14.34 80.62
C ALA A 14 28.98 -13.47 79.54
N GLY A 15 29.53 -13.39 78.32
CA GLY A 15 28.89 -12.78 77.17
C GLY A 15 27.61 -13.52 76.81
N SER A 16 26.46 -12.91 77.09
CA SER A 16 25.16 -13.44 76.72
C SER A 16 25.03 -13.51 75.18
N ARG A 17 24.95 -14.71 74.63
CA ARG A 17 24.62 -14.91 73.21
C ARG A 17 23.26 -14.27 72.95
N PRO A 18 23.12 -13.38 71.93
CA PRO A 18 21.83 -12.76 71.60
C PRO A 18 20.81 -13.84 71.26
N SER A 19 19.66 -13.80 71.95
CA SER A 19 18.58 -14.77 71.72
C SER A 19 18.10 -14.69 70.25
N ARG A 20 17.70 -15.81 69.63
CA ARG A 20 17.15 -15.88 68.29
C ARG A 20 16.04 -14.86 68.05
N ALA A 21 15.27 -14.52 69.10
CA ALA A 21 14.23 -13.50 69.06
C ALA A 21 14.77 -12.07 68.77
N ARG A 22 15.94 -11.68 69.32
CA ARG A 22 16.57 -10.37 69.00
C ARG A 22 17.03 -10.26 67.56
N TRP A 23 17.52 -11.34 66.97
CA TRP A 23 17.89 -11.39 65.57
C TRP A 23 16.66 -11.28 64.65
N LEU A 24 15.54 -11.93 64.98
CA LEU A 24 14.26 -11.81 64.25
C LEU A 24 13.68 -10.39 64.33
N VAL A 25 13.75 -9.73 65.49
CA VAL A 25 13.32 -8.32 65.63
C VAL A 25 14.22 -7.37 64.85
N LEU A 26 15.54 -7.60 64.81
CA LEU A 26 16.48 -6.79 64.02
C LEU A 26 16.25 -6.99 62.50
N LEU A 27 16.04 -8.21 62.05
CA LEU A 27 15.75 -8.51 60.65
C LEU A 27 14.39 -7.93 60.23
N PHE A 28 13.39 -8.01 61.10
CA PHE A 28 12.08 -7.39 60.87
C PHE A 28 12.18 -5.85 60.81
N GLY A 29 12.93 -5.26 61.77
CA GLY A 29 13.18 -3.80 61.78
C GLY A 29 13.95 -3.33 60.56
N LEU A 30 14.94 -4.05 60.12
CA LEU A 30 15.68 -3.80 58.84
C LEU A 30 14.78 -3.93 57.66
N GLY A 31 13.88 -4.93 57.60
CA GLY A 31 12.88 -5.10 56.55
C GLY A 31 11.91 -3.95 56.48
N VAL A 32 11.37 -3.52 57.62
CA VAL A 32 10.44 -2.36 57.70
C VAL A 32 11.15 -1.07 57.29
N THR A 33 12.38 -0.84 57.76
CA THR A 33 13.14 0.37 57.40
C THR A 33 13.46 0.36 55.90
N GLY A 34 13.84 -0.80 55.33
CA GLY A 34 14.08 -0.97 53.90
C GLY A 34 12.79 -0.68 53.08
N ALA A 35 11.66 -1.20 53.53
CA ALA A 35 10.36 -0.92 52.90
C ALA A 35 10.00 0.56 52.93
N MET A 36 10.19 1.23 54.08
CA MET A 36 9.93 2.68 54.22
C MET A 36 10.84 3.52 53.34
N MET A 37 12.12 3.19 53.24
CA MET A 37 13.07 3.86 52.32
C MET A 37 12.70 3.64 50.86
N ALA A 38 12.30 2.43 50.48
CA ALA A 38 11.85 2.12 49.13
C ALA A 38 10.60 2.91 48.75
N THR A 39 9.61 2.97 49.69
CA THR A 39 8.38 3.77 49.50
C THR A 39 8.71 5.25 49.36
N ALA A 40 9.58 5.81 50.21
CA ALA A 40 10.00 7.20 50.13
C ALA A 40 10.73 7.51 48.81
N ALA A 41 11.57 6.58 48.33
CA ALA A 41 12.25 6.71 47.03
C ALA A 41 11.26 6.72 45.87
N VAL A 42 10.23 5.85 45.89
CA VAL A 42 9.18 5.81 44.85
C VAL A 42 8.36 7.11 44.88
N ILE A 43 7.97 7.59 46.06
CA ILE A 43 7.24 8.87 46.22
C ILE A 43 8.11 10.04 45.70
N GLY A 44 9.38 10.09 46.08
CA GLY A 44 10.32 11.11 45.61
C GLY A 44 10.50 11.07 44.09
N ALA A 45 10.63 9.89 43.52
CA ALA A 45 10.72 9.70 42.07
C ALA A 45 9.45 10.15 41.34
N TYR A 46 8.28 9.86 41.92
CA TYR A 46 6.99 10.33 41.39
C TYR A 46 6.92 11.87 41.40
N TYR A 47 7.21 12.55 42.48
CA TYR A 47 7.20 14.02 42.54
C TYR A 47 8.24 14.67 41.64
N TYR A 48 9.37 13.99 41.41
CA TYR A 48 10.41 14.44 40.47
C TYR A 48 9.92 14.37 39.01
N VAL A 49 9.21 13.31 38.63
CA VAL A 49 8.81 13.03 37.25
C VAL A 49 7.42 13.60 36.93
N SER A 50 6.49 13.64 37.90
CA SER A 50 5.07 14.03 37.76
C SER A 50 4.85 15.37 37.03
N PRO A 51 5.62 16.47 37.25
CA PRO A 51 5.41 17.73 36.53
C PRO A 51 5.65 17.64 35.02
N SER A 52 6.32 16.59 34.56
CA SER A 52 6.67 16.37 33.17
C SER A 52 5.83 15.28 32.50
N LEU A 53 4.89 14.67 33.22
CA LEU A 53 4.00 13.66 32.67
C LEU A 53 2.75 14.30 32.05
N PRO A 54 2.42 13.98 30.79
CA PRO A 54 1.13 14.37 30.23
C PRO A 54 -0.01 13.59 30.88
N PRO A 55 -1.24 14.13 30.90
CA PRO A 55 -2.42 13.38 31.33
C PRO A 55 -2.62 12.13 30.45
N ALA A 56 -2.93 10.98 31.05
CA ALA A 56 -3.10 9.73 30.31
C ALA A 56 -4.28 9.80 29.32
N GLU A 57 -5.32 10.57 29.66
CA GLU A 57 -6.51 10.77 28.85
C GLU A 57 -6.21 11.39 27.49
N THR A 58 -5.10 12.14 27.38
CA THR A 58 -4.67 12.73 26.10
C THR A 58 -4.28 11.69 25.05
N ILE A 59 -4.09 10.41 25.42
CA ILE A 59 -3.87 9.32 24.45
C ILE A 59 -5.01 9.23 23.45
N SER A 60 -6.26 9.35 23.90
CA SER A 60 -7.44 9.30 23.03
C SER A 60 -7.57 10.53 22.13
N GLU A 61 -6.96 11.65 22.52
CA GLU A 61 -6.98 12.91 21.77
C GLU A 61 -5.85 13.00 20.71
N ILE A 62 -4.80 12.18 20.85
CA ILE A 62 -3.70 12.16 19.88
C ILE A 62 -4.18 11.51 18.58
N PRO A 63 -4.38 12.28 17.49
CA PRO A 63 -4.90 11.72 16.25
C PRO A 63 -3.95 10.68 15.70
N LEU A 64 -4.45 9.47 15.53
CA LEU A 64 -3.76 8.46 14.75
C LEU A 64 -3.83 8.88 13.29
N GLN A 65 -2.68 8.97 12.62
CA GLN A 65 -2.65 9.36 11.20
C GLN A 65 -3.38 8.30 10.39
N ILE A 66 -4.53 8.67 9.85
CA ILE A 66 -5.38 7.84 9.00
C ILE A 66 -5.28 8.40 7.58
N PRO A 67 -5.03 7.58 6.56
CA PRO A 67 -4.90 8.04 5.19
C PRO A 67 -6.23 8.55 4.62
N LEU A 68 -6.13 9.41 3.59
CA LEU A 68 -7.26 9.78 2.74
C LEU A 68 -7.73 8.54 1.97
N ARG A 69 -9.04 8.26 1.99
CA ARG A 69 -9.68 7.19 1.21
C ARG A 69 -10.62 7.76 0.18
N ILE A 70 -10.45 7.33 -1.06
CA ILE A 70 -11.21 7.82 -2.21
C ILE A 70 -12.07 6.66 -2.74
N TYR A 71 -13.37 6.91 -2.90
CA TYR A 71 -14.37 5.93 -3.31
C TYR A 71 -15.13 6.38 -4.54
N SER A 72 -15.62 5.42 -5.32
CA SER A 72 -16.66 5.64 -6.31
C SER A 72 -18.01 5.92 -5.64
N ARG A 73 -19.00 6.39 -6.40
CA ARG A 73 -20.36 6.66 -5.89
C ARG A 73 -21.06 5.42 -5.33
N ASP A 74 -20.72 4.25 -5.85
CA ASP A 74 -21.23 2.94 -5.44
C ASP A 74 -20.35 2.25 -4.38
N GLY A 75 -19.40 2.99 -3.77
CA GLY A 75 -18.64 2.58 -2.59
C GLY A 75 -17.40 1.72 -2.84
N ARG A 76 -16.94 1.59 -4.09
CA ARG A 76 -15.69 0.88 -4.41
C ARG A 76 -14.48 1.73 -4.09
N LEU A 77 -13.48 1.15 -3.39
CA LEU A 77 -12.23 1.84 -3.08
C LEU A 77 -11.42 2.08 -4.36
N ILE A 78 -11.14 3.35 -4.65
CA ILE A 78 -10.28 3.77 -5.76
C ILE A 78 -8.83 3.84 -5.31
N GLU A 79 -8.57 4.54 -4.22
CA GLU A 79 -7.20 4.71 -3.71
C GLU A 79 -7.19 5.10 -2.23
N GLU A 80 -6.12 4.68 -1.56
CA GLU A 80 -5.77 5.13 -0.22
C GLU A 80 -4.47 5.93 -0.30
N VAL A 81 -4.52 7.23 0.08
CA VAL A 81 -3.42 8.18 -0.09
C VAL A 81 -2.89 8.61 1.28
N GLY A 82 -1.65 8.27 1.58
CA GLY A 82 -0.97 8.60 2.83
C GLY A 82 0.33 7.83 2.99
N GLU A 83 1.20 8.32 3.89
CA GLU A 83 2.47 7.64 4.17
C GLU A 83 2.29 6.38 5.01
N ARG A 84 1.22 6.33 5.82
CA ARG A 84 0.96 5.27 6.79
C ARG A 84 -0.34 4.57 6.42
N ARG A 85 -0.25 3.26 6.23
CA ARG A 85 -1.43 2.41 6.10
C ARG A 85 -1.95 2.10 7.49
N ARG A 86 -3.19 2.47 7.80
CA ARG A 86 -3.80 2.21 9.10
C ARG A 86 -5.28 1.90 8.95
N VAL A 87 -5.67 0.80 9.56
CA VAL A 87 -7.05 0.39 9.75
C VAL A 87 -7.25 0.27 11.25
N LEU A 88 -8.10 1.11 11.82
CA LEU A 88 -8.42 1.05 13.25
C LEU A 88 -9.37 -0.11 13.51
N VAL A 89 -9.18 -0.77 14.64
CA VAL A 89 -10.02 -1.85 15.13
C VAL A 89 -10.36 -1.60 16.59
N ASP A 90 -11.59 -1.87 16.96
CA ASP A 90 -12.02 -1.90 18.34
C ASP A 90 -11.68 -3.27 18.95
N TYR A 91 -11.55 -3.35 20.28
CA TYR A 91 -11.22 -4.62 20.93
C TYR A 91 -12.22 -5.73 20.62
N GLN A 92 -13.49 -5.38 20.48
CA GLN A 92 -14.58 -6.32 20.19
C GLN A 92 -14.46 -6.98 18.80
N ASP A 93 -13.77 -6.32 17.87
CA ASP A 93 -13.53 -6.80 16.51
C ASP A 93 -12.23 -7.61 16.38
N LEU A 94 -11.48 -7.75 17.48
CA LEU A 94 -10.24 -8.52 17.50
C LEU A 94 -10.56 -10.00 17.74
N PRO A 95 -10.15 -10.93 16.86
CA PRO A 95 -10.23 -12.34 17.15
C PRO A 95 -9.44 -12.70 18.42
N PRO A 96 -9.97 -13.53 19.34
CA PRO A 96 -9.29 -13.85 20.60
C PRO A 96 -7.86 -14.36 20.41
N PHE A 97 -7.62 -15.23 19.45
CA PHE A 97 -6.29 -15.79 19.18
C PHE A 97 -5.27 -14.73 18.71
N VAL A 98 -5.73 -13.60 18.15
CA VAL A 98 -4.85 -12.47 17.83
C VAL A 98 -4.38 -11.82 19.12
N VAL A 99 -5.30 -11.51 20.05
CA VAL A 99 -4.95 -10.96 21.36
C VAL A 99 -4.00 -11.90 22.11
N ASP A 100 -4.29 -13.20 22.11
CA ASP A 100 -3.49 -14.23 22.79
C ASP A 100 -2.07 -14.31 22.22
N ALA A 101 -1.90 -14.19 20.90
CA ALA A 101 -0.58 -14.17 20.26
C ALA A 101 0.27 -12.98 20.73
N PHE A 102 -0.32 -11.76 20.80
CA PHE A 102 0.40 -10.57 21.25
C PHE A 102 0.68 -10.58 22.75
N VAL A 103 -0.27 -11.04 23.56
CA VAL A 103 -0.07 -11.26 25.01
C VAL A 103 1.06 -12.26 25.23
N SER A 104 1.05 -13.38 24.52
CA SER A 104 2.09 -14.42 24.64
C SER A 104 3.49 -13.91 24.23
N ALA A 105 3.55 -13.08 23.20
CA ALA A 105 4.80 -12.55 22.66
C ALA A 105 5.42 -11.46 23.55
N GLU A 106 4.59 -10.54 24.08
CA GLU A 106 5.03 -9.29 24.67
C GLU A 106 4.83 -9.24 26.20
N ASP A 107 3.73 -9.79 26.72
CA ASP A 107 3.35 -9.64 28.14
C ASP A 107 2.37 -10.73 28.59
N GLY A 108 2.89 -11.93 28.88
CA GLY A 108 2.07 -13.11 29.20
C GLY A 108 1.16 -12.99 30.41
N ARG A 109 1.26 -11.93 31.18
CA ARG A 109 0.40 -11.64 32.35
C ARG A 109 -0.29 -10.29 32.25
N PHE A 110 -0.46 -9.76 31.06
CA PHE A 110 -1.03 -8.44 30.79
C PHE A 110 -2.33 -8.18 31.55
N PHE A 111 -3.22 -9.16 31.59
CA PHE A 111 -4.53 -9.00 32.27
C PHE A 111 -4.46 -9.11 33.81
N GLU A 112 -3.30 -9.45 34.40
CA GLU A 112 -3.15 -9.73 35.83
C GLU A 112 -2.52 -8.57 36.62
N HIS A 113 -1.68 -7.73 35.97
CA HIS A 113 -0.91 -6.69 36.64
C HIS A 113 -1.40 -5.27 36.30
N PRO A 114 -1.21 -4.28 37.20
CA PRO A 114 -1.64 -2.89 37.01
C PRO A 114 -0.59 -2.05 36.24
N GLY A 115 -0.21 -2.45 35.03
CA GLY A 115 0.71 -1.73 34.15
C GLY A 115 2.19 -2.04 34.35
N ILE A 116 2.60 -2.53 35.51
CA ILE A 116 3.97 -2.95 35.83
C ILE A 116 3.93 -4.38 36.34
N ASP A 117 4.63 -5.30 35.66
CA ASP A 117 4.80 -6.68 36.11
C ASP A 117 5.92 -6.81 37.13
N TYR A 118 5.63 -6.52 38.42
CA TYR A 118 6.61 -6.64 39.50
C TYR A 118 7.12 -8.07 39.72
N GLN A 119 6.30 -9.09 39.45
CA GLN A 119 6.71 -10.50 39.55
C GLN A 119 7.65 -10.88 38.41
N GLY A 120 7.41 -10.36 37.20
CA GLY A 120 8.31 -10.51 36.04
C GLY A 120 9.66 -9.85 36.27
N ILE A 121 9.66 -8.64 36.87
CA ILE A 121 10.89 -7.93 37.25
C ILE A 121 11.69 -8.75 38.29
N LEU A 122 11.02 -9.29 39.32
CA LEU A 122 11.67 -10.10 40.34
C LEU A 122 12.27 -11.38 39.73
N ARG A 123 11.52 -12.03 38.83
CA ARG A 123 12.01 -13.23 38.09
C ARG A 123 13.22 -12.91 37.24
N ALA A 124 13.19 -11.79 36.50
CA ALA A 124 14.32 -11.35 35.68
C ALA A 124 15.56 -11.05 36.54
N LEU A 125 15.38 -10.44 37.72
CA LEU A 125 16.46 -10.17 38.67
C LEU A 125 17.07 -11.48 39.20
N VAL A 126 16.26 -12.46 39.56
CA VAL A 126 16.75 -13.80 40.02
C VAL A 126 17.50 -14.50 38.90
N LEU A 127 17.04 -14.43 37.65
CA LEU A 127 17.73 -14.99 36.49
C LEU A 127 19.06 -14.29 36.24
N LEU A 128 19.10 -12.96 36.31
CA LEU A 128 20.33 -12.17 36.18
C LEU A 128 21.39 -12.59 37.23
N ILE A 129 20.97 -12.77 38.48
CA ILE A 129 21.87 -13.22 39.57
C ILE A 129 22.37 -14.65 39.30
N LYS A 130 21.56 -15.52 38.70
CA LYS A 130 21.93 -16.93 38.46
C LYS A 130 22.74 -17.12 37.16
N SER A 131 22.42 -16.43 36.08
CA SER A 131 23.03 -16.62 34.75
C SER A 131 24.08 -15.56 34.40
N GLY A 132 24.09 -14.42 35.09
CA GLY A 132 24.94 -13.27 34.74
C GLY A 132 24.49 -12.52 33.46
N GLU A 133 23.43 -12.99 32.79
CA GLU A 133 22.92 -12.41 31.55
C GLU A 133 21.56 -11.73 31.77
N ILE A 134 21.39 -10.56 31.17
CA ILE A 134 20.11 -9.87 31.16
C ILE A 134 19.24 -10.58 30.12
N SER A 135 18.39 -11.51 30.52
CA SER A 135 17.34 -12.04 29.65
C SER A 135 16.33 -10.92 29.34
N GLY A 136 16.30 -10.46 28.10
CA GLY A 136 15.42 -9.37 27.66
C GLY A 136 13.93 -9.71 27.86
N GLY A 137 13.08 -8.68 28.09
CA GLY A 137 11.63 -8.82 28.09
C GLY A 137 10.93 -8.34 29.36
N GLY A 138 11.45 -7.30 30.06
CA GLY A 138 10.85 -6.78 31.27
C GLY A 138 9.93 -5.55 31.10
N SER A 139 9.53 -5.17 29.89
CA SER A 139 8.60 -4.06 29.66
C SER A 139 7.22 -4.60 29.32
N THR A 140 6.19 -4.13 30.01
CA THR A 140 4.80 -4.52 29.76
C THR A 140 4.21 -3.85 28.50
N ILE A 141 3.09 -4.36 27.98
CA ILE A 141 2.33 -3.75 26.88
C ILE A 141 1.99 -2.30 27.22
N THR A 142 1.53 -2.01 28.43
CA THR A 142 1.17 -0.65 28.87
C THR A 142 2.38 0.28 28.93
N GLN A 143 3.56 -0.21 29.35
CA GLN A 143 4.81 0.57 29.29
C GLN A 143 5.25 0.86 27.86
N GLN A 144 5.08 -0.11 26.95
CA GLN A 144 5.36 0.09 25.54
C GLN A 144 4.41 1.11 24.92
N LEU A 145 3.12 1.06 25.26
CA LEU A 145 2.13 2.03 24.83
C LEU A 145 2.48 3.45 25.32
N ALA A 146 2.84 3.60 26.59
CA ALA A 146 3.30 4.87 27.17
C ALA A 146 4.49 5.45 26.39
N ARG A 147 5.46 4.61 26.07
CA ARG A 147 6.63 4.99 25.27
C ARG A 147 6.24 5.47 23.87
N ASP A 148 5.37 4.75 23.18
CA ASP A 148 5.02 5.00 21.79
C ASP A 148 4.16 6.27 21.59
N TYR A 149 3.49 6.73 22.63
CA TYR A 149 2.66 7.94 22.60
C TYR A 149 3.37 9.20 23.13
N PHE A 150 4.15 9.06 24.20
CA PHE A 150 4.59 10.22 24.97
C PHE A 150 6.10 10.42 25.05
N LEU A 151 6.91 9.38 24.76
CA LEU A 151 8.35 9.43 25.02
C LEU A 151 9.16 9.44 23.72
N THR A 152 9.90 10.52 23.52
CA THR A 152 10.88 10.68 22.46
C THR A 152 12.29 10.31 22.95
N ARG A 153 13.34 10.66 22.21
CA ARG A 153 14.75 10.30 22.46
C ARG A 153 15.31 10.92 23.75
N GLU A 154 15.03 10.32 24.88
CA GLU A 154 15.58 10.74 26.20
C GLU A 154 16.59 9.74 26.74
N GLN A 155 17.35 10.15 27.80
CA GLN A 155 18.30 9.26 28.48
C GLN A 155 17.61 8.07 29.14
N LEU A 156 18.21 6.89 29.07
CA LEU A 156 17.60 5.58 29.38
C LEU A 156 16.93 5.50 30.76
N PHE A 157 17.48 6.11 31.81
CA PHE A 157 17.01 5.93 33.19
C PHE A 157 15.77 6.77 33.51
N THR A 158 15.78 8.05 33.17
CA THR A 158 14.63 8.95 33.36
C THR A 158 13.43 8.52 32.52
N ARG A 159 13.69 8.02 31.31
CA ARG A 159 12.66 7.46 30.43
C ARG A 159 11.98 6.24 31.08
N LYS A 160 12.73 5.30 31.67
CA LYS A 160 12.14 4.10 32.31
C LYS A 160 11.27 4.43 33.50
N LEU A 161 11.63 5.45 34.28
CA LEU A 161 10.77 5.95 35.36
C LEU A 161 9.47 6.57 34.81
N ARG A 162 9.57 7.38 33.74
CA ARG A 162 8.39 7.95 33.08
C ARG A 162 7.49 6.88 32.47
N GLU A 163 8.07 5.88 31.78
CA GLU A 163 7.32 4.72 31.26
C GLU A 163 6.51 4.04 32.37
N ALA A 164 7.10 3.82 33.54
CA ALA A 164 6.44 3.14 34.64
C ALA A 164 5.29 3.95 35.24
N PHE A 165 5.49 5.25 35.49
CA PHE A 165 4.45 6.10 36.04
C PHE A 165 3.32 6.38 35.02
N LEU A 166 3.66 6.60 33.75
CA LEU A 166 2.66 6.71 32.68
C LEU A 166 1.86 5.42 32.51
N ALA A 167 2.52 4.26 32.54
CA ALA A 167 1.82 2.98 32.48
C ALA A 167 0.81 2.83 33.63
N TRP A 168 1.19 3.23 34.84
CA TRP A 168 0.28 3.22 35.98
C TRP A 168 -0.90 4.19 35.78
N GLN A 169 -0.67 5.41 35.24
CA GLN A 169 -1.75 6.38 34.96
C GLN A 169 -2.67 5.87 33.83
N ILE A 170 -2.13 5.26 32.78
CA ILE A 170 -2.90 4.66 31.68
C ILE A 170 -3.84 3.58 32.20
N GLU A 171 -3.39 2.71 33.09
CA GLU A 171 -4.22 1.64 33.72
C GLU A 171 -5.29 2.18 34.66
N GLN A 172 -5.17 3.44 35.11
CA GLN A 172 -6.24 4.09 35.87
C GLN A 172 -7.30 4.75 34.99
N ALA A 173 -6.92 5.13 33.77
CA ALA A 173 -7.75 5.86 32.81
C ALA A 173 -8.47 4.94 31.81
N PHE A 174 -7.89 3.78 31.50
CA PHE A 174 -8.36 2.86 30.46
C PHE A 174 -8.49 1.42 30.96
N THR A 175 -9.42 0.67 30.43
CA THR A 175 -9.54 -0.77 30.65
C THR A 175 -8.44 -1.55 29.92
N LYS A 176 -8.23 -2.82 30.28
CA LYS A 176 -7.25 -3.70 29.60
C LYS A 176 -7.56 -3.88 28.13
N GLU A 177 -8.82 -3.97 27.80
CA GLU A 177 -9.34 -4.09 26.45
C GLU A 177 -9.02 -2.83 25.62
N GLU A 178 -9.27 -1.65 26.18
CA GLU A 178 -8.94 -0.37 25.56
C GLU A 178 -7.43 -0.21 25.36
N ILE A 179 -6.62 -0.56 26.36
CA ILE A 179 -5.14 -0.54 26.26
C ILE A 179 -4.65 -1.46 25.16
N MET A 180 -5.21 -2.67 25.05
CA MET A 180 -4.86 -3.63 24.00
C MET A 180 -5.22 -3.09 22.60
N ALA A 181 -6.42 -2.54 22.43
CA ALA A 181 -6.84 -1.93 21.17
C ALA A 181 -5.93 -0.74 20.79
N LEU A 182 -5.63 0.16 21.73
CA LEU A 182 -4.71 1.27 21.51
C LEU A 182 -3.30 0.78 21.10
N PHE A 183 -2.79 -0.26 21.78
CA PHE A 183 -1.49 -0.85 21.50
C PHE A 183 -1.45 -1.44 20.09
N LEU A 184 -2.42 -2.29 19.75
CA LEU A 184 -2.48 -2.95 18.44
C LEU A 184 -2.71 -1.98 17.28
N ASN A 185 -3.44 -0.88 17.50
CA ASN A 185 -3.64 0.17 16.50
C ASN A 185 -2.42 1.08 16.29
N LYS A 186 -1.57 1.24 17.31
CA LYS A 186 -0.42 2.16 17.26
C LYS A 186 0.82 1.54 16.65
N ARG A 187 1.06 0.24 16.84
CA ARG A 187 2.34 -0.43 16.54
C ARG A 187 2.68 -0.43 15.06
N PHE A 188 3.97 -0.28 14.80
CA PHE A 188 4.55 -0.38 13.46
C PHE A 188 5.01 -1.81 13.18
N PHE A 189 4.55 -2.37 12.07
CA PHE A 189 4.83 -3.74 11.64
C PHE A 189 5.80 -3.83 10.44
N GLY A 190 6.38 -2.73 10.01
CA GLY A 190 7.15 -2.67 8.76
C GLY A 190 6.26 -2.36 7.55
N GLN A 191 6.88 -2.17 6.37
CA GLN A 191 6.19 -1.94 5.09
C GLN A 191 5.08 -0.88 5.12
N ARG A 192 5.29 0.19 5.91
CA ARG A 192 4.31 1.26 6.19
C ARG A 192 3.03 0.81 6.90
N ALA A 193 2.95 -0.44 7.36
CA ALA A 193 1.82 -0.96 8.10
C ALA A 193 1.86 -0.49 9.56
N TYR A 194 0.87 0.29 9.96
CA TYR A 194 0.63 0.74 11.33
C TYR A 194 -0.70 0.17 11.81
N GLY A 195 -0.65 -0.59 12.88
CA GLY A 195 -1.77 -1.37 13.40
C GLY A 195 -1.85 -2.78 12.82
N VAL A 196 -2.37 -3.69 13.65
CA VAL A 196 -2.44 -5.13 13.37
C VAL A 196 -3.29 -5.45 12.14
N ALA A 197 -4.41 -4.75 11.94
CA ALA A 197 -5.29 -4.97 10.79
C ALA A 197 -4.63 -4.55 9.47
N ALA A 198 -3.91 -3.42 9.46
CA ALA A 198 -3.12 -3.03 8.30
C ALA A 198 -1.98 -4.01 8.01
N ALA A 199 -1.37 -4.59 9.06
CA ALA A 199 -0.32 -5.59 8.90
C ALA A 199 -0.85 -6.90 8.30
N ALA A 200 -2.03 -7.37 8.72
CA ALA A 200 -2.69 -8.53 8.13
C ALA A 200 -2.95 -8.34 6.64
N GLN A 201 -3.45 -7.17 6.25
CA GLN A 201 -3.67 -6.84 4.85
C GLN A 201 -2.36 -6.76 4.06
N VAL A 202 -1.32 -6.15 4.63
CA VAL A 202 -0.03 -5.94 3.93
C VAL A 202 0.72 -7.25 3.73
N TYR A 203 0.72 -8.16 4.72
CA TYR A 203 1.52 -9.38 4.67
C TYR A 203 0.78 -10.60 4.13
N PHE A 204 -0.55 -10.66 4.31
CA PHE A 204 -1.36 -11.82 3.94
C PHE A 204 -2.50 -11.49 2.96
N GLY A 205 -2.81 -10.21 2.73
CA GLY A 205 -3.94 -9.77 1.90
C GLY A 205 -5.30 -10.11 2.51
N LYS A 206 -5.36 -10.28 3.84
CA LYS A 206 -6.50 -10.76 4.62
C LYS A 206 -6.95 -9.71 5.64
N THR A 207 -8.22 -9.78 6.02
CA THR A 207 -8.75 -9.12 7.21
C THR A 207 -8.38 -9.90 8.47
N LEU A 208 -8.62 -9.36 9.67
CA LEU A 208 -8.26 -10.04 10.93
C LEU A 208 -9.07 -11.31 11.20
N ASP A 209 -10.29 -11.38 10.72
CA ASP A 209 -11.18 -12.52 10.82
C ASP A 209 -10.84 -13.65 9.81
N GLU A 210 -10.06 -13.33 8.77
CA GLU A 210 -9.60 -14.28 7.77
C GLU A 210 -8.22 -14.90 8.08
N ILE A 211 -7.44 -14.28 8.98
CA ILE A 211 -6.14 -14.85 9.36
C ILE A 211 -6.30 -16.01 10.33
N ASN A 212 -5.29 -16.87 10.39
CA ASN A 212 -5.23 -18.00 11.31
C ASN A 212 -4.22 -17.78 12.45
N VAL A 213 -4.11 -18.76 13.37
CA VAL A 213 -3.20 -18.70 14.53
C VAL A 213 -1.74 -18.56 14.12
N ALA A 214 -1.30 -19.22 13.05
CA ALA A 214 0.09 -19.14 12.57
C ALA A 214 0.42 -17.74 12.01
N GLU A 215 -0.53 -17.13 11.30
CA GLU A 215 -0.42 -15.78 10.77
C GLU A 215 -0.45 -14.72 11.89
N ALA A 216 -1.33 -14.87 12.89
CA ALA A 216 -1.37 -14.01 14.07
C ALA A 216 -0.06 -14.09 14.88
N ALA A 217 0.49 -15.29 15.09
CA ALA A 217 1.78 -15.48 15.74
C ALA A 217 2.93 -14.87 14.93
N THR A 218 2.85 -14.90 13.60
CA THR A 218 3.82 -14.21 12.72
C THR A 218 3.77 -12.70 12.94
N LEU A 219 2.57 -12.08 12.94
CA LEU A 219 2.43 -10.65 13.21
C LEU A 219 2.97 -10.26 14.59
N ALA A 220 2.63 -11.01 15.63
CA ALA A 220 3.17 -10.77 16.97
C ALA A 220 4.71 -10.91 17.00
N GLY A 221 5.25 -11.86 16.24
CA GLY A 221 6.68 -12.07 16.10
C GLY A 221 7.44 -10.94 15.42
N VAL A 222 6.80 -10.16 14.56
CA VAL A 222 7.40 -9.02 13.83
C VAL A 222 7.72 -7.84 14.76
N LEU A 223 6.92 -7.61 15.81
CA LEU A 223 6.96 -6.37 16.61
C LEU A 223 8.31 -5.97 17.21
N PRO A 224 9.15 -6.89 17.75
CA PRO A 224 10.39 -6.49 18.38
C PRO A 224 11.38 -5.83 17.40
N ALA A 225 11.42 -6.28 16.15
CA ALA A 225 12.31 -5.77 15.12
C ALA A 225 11.68 -5.95 13.71
N PRO A 226 10.78 -5.03 13.27
CA PRO A 226 10.01 -5.17 12.03
C PRO A 226 10.84 -5.25 10.74
N SER A 227 12.10 -4.87 10.76
CA SER A 227 13.01 -5.02 9.63
C SER A 227 13.68 -6.39 9.60
N GLU A 228 14.01 -6.95 10.77
CA GLU A 228 14.73 -8.22 10.95
C GLU A 228 13.78 -9.42 10.84
N TYR A 229 12.60 -9.32 11.45
CA TYR A 229 11.58 -10.38 11.46
C TYR A 229 10.50 -10.18 10.37
N ASN A 230 10.86 -9.48 9.30
CA ASN A 230 9.95 -9.24 8.18
C ASN A 230 9.64 -10.54 7.44
N PRO A 231 8.38 -11.00 7.37
CA PRO A 231 8.06 -12.31 6.79
C PRO A 231 8.29 -12.39 5.28
N VAL A 232 8.39 -11.25 4.58
CA VAL A 232 8.67 -11.20 3.14
C VAL A 232 10.16 -11.08 2.85
N ARG A 233 10.90 -10.25 3.63
CA ARG A 233 12.33 -10.01 3.41
C ARG A 233 13.23 -11.04 4.09
N SER A 234 12.78 -11.57 5.22
CA SER A 234 13.55 -12.48 6.09
C SER A 234 12.66 -13.63 6.56
N PRO A 235 12.15 -14.50 5.65
CA PRO A 235 11.20 -15.57 6.00
C PRO A 235 11.73 -16.52 7.08
N ALA A 236 13.05 -16.84 7.04
CA ALA A 236 13.69 -17.72 8.01
C ALA A 236 13.64 -17.14 9.43
N ASN A 237 14.01 -15.85 9.62
CA ASN A 237 13.97 -15.19 10.92
C ASN A 237 12.52 -15.03 11.41
N ALA A 238 11.60 -14.70 10.51
CA ALA A 238 10.18 -14.62 10.82
C ALA A 238 9.63 -15.98 11.27
N GLY A 239 10.03 -17.09 10.61
CA GLY A 239 9.66 -18.45 11.00
C GLY A 239 10.14 -18.83 12.39
N ILE A 240 11.41 -18.53 12.72
CA ILE A 240 11.98 -18.76 14.06
C ILE A 240 11.17 -17.98 15.11
N ARG A 241 10.88 -16.73 14.83
CA ARG A 241 10.15 -15.87 15.77
C ARG A 241 8.70 -16.27 15.92
N ARG A 242 8.03 -16.71 14.84
CA ARG A 242 6.69 -17.32 14.88
C ARG A 242 6.67 -18.54 15.78
N GLY A 243 7.63 -19.45 15.61
CA GLY A 243 7.76 -20.64 16.45
C GLY A 243 7.89 -20.30 17.93
N TYR A 244 8.66 -19.26 18.28
CA TYR A 244 8.75 -18.76 19.65
C TYR A 244 7.38 -18.33 20.18
N VAL A 245 6.61 -17.55 19.42
CA VAL A 245 5.29 -17.07 19.84
C VAL A 245 4.31 -18.24 20.01
N LEU A 246 4.26 -19.17 19.06
CA LEU A 246 3.38 -20.36 19.12
C LEU A 246 3.67 -21.23 20.35
N ASN A 247 4.93 -21.50 20.64
CA ASN A 247 5.32 -22.23 21.86
C ASN A 247 4.88 -21.48 23.13
N ARG A 248 5.00 -20.14 23.16
CA ARG A 248 4.52 -19.35 24.28
C ARG A 248 3.00 -19.36 24.42
N MET A 249 2.25 -19.35 23.31
CA MET A 249 0.78 -19.51 23.34
C MET A 249 0.39 -20.86 23.93
N HIS A 250 1.08 -21.92 23.57
CA HIS A 250 0.88 -23.26 24.15
C HIS A 250 1.25 -23.29 25.64
N ASP A 251 2.41 -22.76 26.06
CA ASP A 251 2.85 -22.72 27.46
C ASP A 251 1.86 -21.97 28.37
N LEU A 252 1.16 -20.95 27.83
CA LEU A 252 0.15 -20.18 28.52
C LEU A 252 -1.26 -20.76 28.43
N GLY A 253 -1.44 -21.87 27.67
CA GLY A 253 -2.70 -22.60 27.55
C GLY A 253 -3.70 -21.96 26.58
N TYR A 254 -3.26 -21.04 25.70
CA TYR A 254 -4.12 -20.42 24.68
C TYR A 254 -4.38 -21.35 23.48
N ILE A 255 -3.45 -22.25 23.19
CA ILE A 255 -3.59 -23.28 22.14
C ILE A 255 -3.18 -24.65 22.71
N ASP A 256 -3.79 -25.70 22.20
CA ASP A 256 -3.44 -27.07 22.55
C ASP A 256 -2.27 -27.61 21.69
N GLU A 257 -1.81 -28.83 21.99
CA GLU A 257 -0.68 -29.49 21.30
C GLU A 257 -0.99 -29.74 19.80
N LEU A 258 -2.25 -30.01 19.44
CA LEU A 258 -2.64 -30.25 18.06
C LEU A 258 -2.60 -28.94 17.27
N GLN A 259 -3.18 -27.89 17.81
CA GLN A 259 -3.16 -26.53 17.23
C GLN A 259 -1.73 -26.00 17.08
N LEU A 260 -0.85 -26.27 18.07
CA LEU A 260 0.57 -25.90 18.00
C LEU A 260 1.25 -26.57 16.80
N ARG A 261 1.06 -27.88 16.61
CA ARG A 261 1.67 -28.60 15.48
C ARG A 261 1.13 -28.11 14.15
N GLU A 262 -0.17 -27.99 13.99
CA GLU A 262 -0.80 -27.46 12.78
C GLU A 262 -0.27 -26.05 12.44
N ALA A 263 -0.13 -25.16 13.44
CA ALA A 263 0.37 -23.82 13.24
C ALA A 263 1.88 -23.75 12.93
N LEU A 264 2.69 -24.67 13.45
CA LEU A 264 4.11 -24.78 13.13
C LEU A 264 4.34 -25.28 11.71
N ASP A 265 3.52 -26.28 11.27
CA ASP A 265 3.60 -26.88 9.93
C ASP A 265 2.96 -25.99 8.85
N TYR A 266 2.17 -24.97 9.24
CA TYR A 266 1.53 -24.05 8.31
C TYR A 266 2.58 -23.30 7.47
N PRO A 267 2.50 -23.31 6.12
CA PRO A 267 3.48 -22.66 5.26
C PRO A 267 3.48 -21.13 5.48
N LEU A 268 4.65 -20.55 5.59
CA LEU A 268 4.80 -19.08 5.72
C LEU A 268 4.75 -18.45 4.32
N GLU A 269 3.56 -18.37 3.74
CA GLU A 269 3.31 -17.72 2.47
C GLU A 269 3.01 -16.23 2.69
N SER A 270 4.05 -15.42 2.77
CA SER A 270 3.93 -13.97 2.91
C SER A 270 4.45 -13.28 1.67
N ARG A 271 3.67 -12.37 1.13
CA ARG A 271 4.08 -11.46 0.06
C ARG A 271 3.55 -10.07 0.35
N LEU A 272 4.12 -9.05 -0.28
CA LEU A 272 3.59 -7.71 -0.14
C LEU A 272 2.29 -7.57 -0.94
N TYR A 273 1.21 -7.44 -0.19
CA TYR A 273 -0.07 -7.06 -0.78
C TYR A 273 -0.15 -5.53 -0.79
N GLY A 274 -0.37 -4.96 -1.97
CA GLY A 274 -0.75 -3.55 -2.11
C GLY A 274 -2.11 -3.32 -1.45
N THR A 275 -2.51 -2.06 -1.30
CA THR A 275 -3.91 -1.76 -1.05
C THR A 275 -4.69 -2.34 -2.22
N LYS A 276 -5.58 -3.31 -1.97
CA LYS A 276 -6.41 -3.89 -3.02
C LYS A 276 -7.47 -2.83 -3.36
N ASN A 277 -7.14 -1.98 -4.33
CA ASN A 277 -8.11 -1.05 -4.87
C ASN A 277 -9.18 -1.87 -5.60
N ASP A 278 -10.45 -1.61 -5.29
CA ASP A 278 -11.57 -2.28 -5.94
C ASP A 278 -11.80 -1.77 -7.35
N LEU A 279 -11.37 -0.51 -7.62
CA LEU A 279 -11.55 0.18 -8.88
C LEU A 279 -10.27 0.93 -9.26
N SER A 280 -9.79 0.72 -10.48
CA SER A 280 -8.66 1.47 -11.03
C SER A 280 -9.14 2.79 -11.64
N ALA A 281 -8.84 3.92 -10.97
CA ALA A 281 -9.10 5.28 -11.48
C ALA A 281 -8.00 6.27 -11.02
N PRO A 282 -6.70 6.00 -11.29
CA PRO A 282 -5.60 6.75 -10.69
C PRO A 282 -5.57 8.23 -11.11
N TYR A 283 -6.04 8.58 -12.30
CA TYR A 283 -6.14 9.98 -12.73
C TYR A 283 -7.16 10.76 -11.89
N VAL A 284 -8.29 10.13 -11.53
CA VAL A 284 -9.31 10.75 -10.68
C VAL A 284 -8.82 10.81 -9.23
N ALA A 285 -8.16 9.77 -8.75
CA ALA A 285 -7.53 9.77 -7.43
C ALA A 285 -6.55 10.95 -7.27
N GLU A 286 -5.71 11.22 -8.27
CA GLU A 286 -4.79 12.36 -8.26
C GLU A 286 -5.53 13.72 -8.33
N MET A 287 -6.64 13.80 -9.07
CA MET A 287 -7.49 15.01 -9.06
C MET A 287 -8.04 15.28 -7.66
N VAL A 288 -8.61 14.25 -7.02
CA VAL A 288 -9.13 14.34 -5.64
C VAL A 288 -8.01 14.70 -4.66
N ARG A 289 -6.84 14.03 -4.74
CA ARG A 289 -5.70 14.32 -3.88
C ARG A 289 -5.29 15.78 -3.94
N ARG A 290 -5.19 16.35 -5.14
CA ARG A 290 -4.84 17.77 -5.34
C ARG A 290 -5.90 18.70 -4.76
N GLU A 291 -7.17 18.41 -4.98
CA GLU A 291 -8.27 19.23 -4.46
C GLU A 291 -8.30 19.21 -2.93
N MET A 292 -8.12 18.02 -2.33
CA MET A 292 -8.05 17.86 -0.87
C MET A 292 -6.84 18.60 -0.29
N LEU A 293 -5.67 18.49 -0.93
CA LEU A 293 -4.46 19.20 -0.52
C LEU A 293 -4.64 20.73 -0.59
N ASN A 294 -5.31 21.23 -1.63
CA ASN A 294 -5.59 22.66 -1.78
C ASN A 294 -6.56 23.17 -0.69
N ARG A 295 -7.52 22.35 -0.25
CA ARG A 295 -8.52 22.74 0.77
C ARG A 295 -8.03 22.58 2.20
N TYR A 296 -7.30 21.49 2.49
CA TYR A 296 -7.00 21.04 3.86
C TYR A 296 -5.49 20.93 4.14
N GLY A 297 -4.63 21.25 3.16
CA GLY A 297 -3.18 21.15 3.35
C GLY A 297 -2.72 19.74 3.70
N GLU A 298 -1.68 19.64 4.53
CA GLU A 298 -1.07 18.37 4.94
C GLU A 298 -2.01 17.46 5.77
N GLU A 299 -3.06 18.01 6.38
CA GLU A 299 -4.08 17.22 7.07
C GLU A 299 -4.78 16.21 6.13
N THR A 300 -4.78 16.46 4.83
CA THR A 300 -5.25 15.52 3.80
C THR A 300 -4.70 14.12 3.98
N TYR A 301 -3.45 13.99 4.41
CA TYR A 301 -2.76 12.70 4.52
C TYR A 301 -2.88 12.02 5.89
N SER A 302 -3.50 12.68 6.86
CA SER A 302 -3.48 12.21 8.25
C SER A 302 -4.82 12.28 8.98
N ALA A 303 -5.77 13.08 8.50
CA ALA A 303 -7.05 13.30 9.19
C ALA A 303 -8.14 12.25 8.90
N GLY A 304 -7.86 11.27 8.03
CA GLY A 304 -8.78 10.17 7.74
C GLY A 304 -9.97 10.57 6.87
N TYR A 305 -9.80 11.57 6.02
CA TYR A 305 -10.86 11.98 5.11
C TYR A 305 -11.35 10.84 4.22
N ARG A 306 -12.66 10.74 4.08
CA ARG A 306 -13.35 9.86 3.15
C ARG A 306 -14.00 10.69 2.06
N VAL A 307 -13.52 10.54 0.82
CA VAL A 307 -14.06 11.24 -0.35
C VAL A 307 -14.81 10.26 -1.22
N VAL A 308 -16.09 10.55 -1.48
CA VAL A 308 -16.91 9.81 -2.44
C VAL A 308 -16.99 10.64 -3.72
N THR A 309 -16.53 10.07 -4.82
CA THR A 309 -16.58 10.70 -6.15
C THR A 309 -17.90 10.40 -6.86
N THR A 310 -18.12 11.06 -7.99
CA THR A 310 -19.27 10.80 -8.88
C THR A 310 -19.04 9.61 -9.81
N LEU A 311 -17.84 8.98 -9.79
CA LEU A 311 -17.52 7.85 -10.64
C LEU A 311 -18.43 6.65 -10.38
N ASP A 312 -18.91 6.06 -11.45
CA ASP A 312 -19.57 4.76 -11.46
C ASP A 312 -18.54 3.67 -11.74
N SER A 313 -18.47 2.64 -10.92
CA SER A 313 -17.40 1.63 -11.03
C SER A 313 -17.48 0.79 -12.30
N GLU A 314 -18.68 0.51 -12.79
CA GLU A 314 -18.87 -0.25 -14.03
C GLU A 314 -18.49 0.59 -15.26
N LEU A 315 -18.95 1.86 -15.30
CA LEU A 315 -18.60 2.79 -16.38
C LEU A 315 -17.10 3.07 -16.41
N GLN A 316 -16.47 3.23 -15.25
CA GLN A 316 -15.02 3.43 -15.15
C GLN A 316 -14.25 2.21 -15.65
N SER A 317 -14.68 1.01 -15.28
CA SER A 317 -14.06 -0.23 -15.74
C SER A 317 -14.20 -0.41 -17.26
N ALA A 318 -15.38 -0.11 -17.80
CA ALA A 318 -15.62 -0.12 -19.24
C ALA A 318 -14.76 0.93 -19.98
N ALA A 319 -14.60 2.13 -19.42
CA ALA A 319 -13.74 3.17 -19.97
C ALA A 319 -12.26 2.77 -19.99
N ASN A 320 -11.75 2.19 -18.91
CA ASN A 320 -10.39 1.65 -18.83
C ASN A 320 -10.15 0.59 -19.92
N TYR A 321 -11.09 -0.35 -20.05
CA TYR A 321 -11.03 -1.40 -21.07
C TYR A 321 -11.06 -0.81 -22.48
N ALA A 322 -11.95 0.14 -22.76
CA ALA A 322 -12.09 0.77 -24.07
C ALA A 322 -10.82 1.53 -24.49
N VAL A 323 -10.23 2.33 -23.61
CA VAL A 323 -8.99 3.07 -23.88
C VAL A 323 -7.84 2.12 -24.13
N LYS A 324 -7.64 1.14 -23.25
CA LYS A 324 -6.55 0.13 -23.39
C LYS A 324 -6.68 -0.62 -24.72
N ASN A 325 -7.83 -1.23 -24.97
CA ASN A 325 -8.02 -2.06 -26.18
C ASN A 325 -8.05 -1.24 -27.46
N GLY A 326 -8.61 -0.01 -27.41
CA GLY A 326 -8.56 0.91 -28.54
C GLY A 326 -7.14 1.26 -28.95
N LEU A 327 -6.28 1.55 -27.98
CA LEU A 327 -4.86 1.87 -28.21
C LEU A 327 -4.05 0.64 -28.67
N LEU A 328 -4.27 -0.54 -28.08
CA LEU A 328 -3.65 -1.78 -28.52
C LEU A 328 -4.06 -2.14 -29.96
N SER A 329 -5.35 -2.05 -30.28
CA SER A 329 -5.87 -2.31 -31.61
C SER A 329 -5.33 -1.30 -32.64
N PHE A 330 -5.26 -0.02 -32.26
CA PHE A 330 -4.62 1.01 -33.11
C PHE A 330 -3.16 0.66 -33.39
N THR A 331 -2.41 0.28 -32.35
CA THR A 331 -0.99 -0.07 -32.44
C THR A 331 -0.77 -1.28 -33.34
N ARG A 332 -1.59 -2.32 -33.22
CA ARG A 332 -1.53 -3.50 -34.10
C ARG A 332 -1.69 -3.14 -35.57
N ARG A 333 -2.64 -2.24 -35.90
CA ARG A 333 -2.85 -1.78 -37.27
C ARG A 333 -1.68 -0.97 -37.85
N ARG A 334 -0.82 -0.41 -36.98
CA ARG A 334 0.34 0.41 -37.38
C ARG A 334 1.63 -0.38 -37.49
N GLY A 335 1.61 -1.67 -37.20
CA GLY A 335 2.73 -2.57 -37.31
C GLY A 335 3.55 -2.75 -36.05
N TYR A 336 4.31 -3.82 -36.03
CA TYR A 336 5.18 -4.22 -34.92
C TYR A 336 6.54 -3.52 -35.04
N ARG A 337 7.06 -2.98 -33.96
CA ARG A 337 8.32 -2.21 -33.90
C ARG A 337 9.52 -3.02 -33.41
N GLY A 338 9.30 -4.32 -33.16
CA GLY A 338 10.35 -5.21 -32.67
C GLY A 338 10.24 -5.50 -31.18
N PRO A 339 11.13 -6.34 -30.67
CA PRO A 339 11.23 -6.66 -29.24
C PRO A 339 11.61 -5.43 -28.42
N ILE A 340 11.43 -5.50 -27.12
CA ILE A 340 11.81 -4.41 -26.18
C ILE A 340 13.29 -4.49 -25.83
N ASP A 341 13.85 -5.69 -25.89
CA ASP A 341 15.26 -5.97 -25.61
C ASP A 341 15.62 -7.34 -26.20
N THR A 342 16.90 -7.72 -26.14
CA THR A 342 17.38 -9.04 -26.50
C THR A 342 18.39 -9.52 -25.45
N LEU A 343 18.20 -10.73 -24.94
CA LEU A 343 19.11 -11.37 -24.02
C LEU A 343 20.31 -11.92 -24.76
N GLU A 344 21.50 -11.39 -24.48
CA GLU A 344 22.76 -11.92 -25.05
C GLU A 344 23.17 -13.20 -24.32
N VAL A 345 22.56 -14.34 -24.66
CA VAL A 345 22.75 -15.63 -24.02
C VAL A 345 22.72 -16.77 -25.01
N ASP A 346 23.44 -17.87 -24.70
CA ASP A 346 23.33 -19.10 -25.47
C ASP A 346 21.87 -19.60 -25.45
N PRO A 347 21.23 -19.81 -26.61
CA PRO A 347 19.86 -20.34 -26.68
C PRO A 347 19.65 -21.64 -25.90
N ALA A 348 20.68 -22.44 -25.70
CA ALA A 348 20.59 -23.65 -24.88
C ALA A 348 20.23 -23.37 -23.42
N ILE A 349 20.61 -22.20 -22.87
CA ILE A 349 20.26 -21.80 -21.51
C ILE A 349 18.77 -21.47 -21.43
N LEU A 350 18.21 -20.80 -22.46
CA LEU A 350 16.79 -20.43 -22.47
C LEU A 350 15.86 -21.65 -22.54
N ALA A 351 16.37 -22.79 -22.99
CA ALA A 351 15.65 -24.06 -23.02
C ALA A 351 15.66 -24.81 -21.68
N THR A 352 16.50 -24.37 -20.70
CA THR A 352 16.52 -24.96 -19.35
C THR A 352 15.44 -24.33 -18.46
N PRO A 353 15.06 -24.98 -17.33
CA PRO A 353 14.17 -24.36 -16.36
C PRO A 353 14.69 -23.01 -15.88
N PHE A 354 13.80 -22.04 -15.72
CA PHE A 354 14.17 -20.66 -15.33
C PHE A 354 15.02 -20.59 -14.04
N ALA A 355 14.80 -21.50 -13.09
CA ALA A 355 15.58 -21.59 -11.87
C ALA A 355 17.07 -21.97 -12.10
N GLU A 356 17.39 -22.53 -13.27
CA GLU A 356 18.75 -22.90 -13.68
C GLU A 356 19.45 -21.80 -14.48
N TRP A 357 18.72 -20.74 -14.84
CA TRP A 357 19.32 -19.60 -15.51
C TRP A 357 20.32 -18.87 -14.61
N PRO A 358 21.36 -18.24 -15.15
CA PRO A 358 22.24 -17.36 -14.38
C PRO A 358 21.44 -16.28 -13.62
N ASP A 359 21.78 -16.02 -12.35
CA ASP A 359 21.09 -15.05 -11.49
C ASP A 359 20.95 -13.66 -12.12
N GLU A 360 21.93 -13.24 -12.91
CA GLU A 360 21.92 -11.96 -13.62
C GLU A 360 20.78 -11.92 -14.66
N LEU A 361 20.62 -12.99 -15.39
CA LEU A 361 19.62 -13.12 -16.44
C LEU A 361 18.20 -13.20 -15.86
N GLN A 362 18.04 -13.95 -14.75
CA GLN A 362 16.78 -13.99 -14.00
C GLN A 362 16.39 -12.59 -13.54
N ARG A 363 17.31 -11.85 -12.92
CA ARG A 363 17.10 -10.47 -12.47
C ARG A 363 16.77 -9.54 -13.63
N GLN A 364 17.49 -9.61 -14.73
CA GLN A 364 17.23 -8.80 -15.91
C GLN A 364 15.80 -9.00 -16.42
N LEU A 365 15.30 -10.23 -16.51
CA LEU A 365 13.92 -10.49 -16.92
C LEU A 365 12.89 -10.01 -15.88
N GLN A 366 13.18 -10.15 -14.59
CA GLN A 366 12.30 -9.75 -13.49
C GLN A 366 12.19 -8.24 -13.31
N ASP A 367 13.21 -7.47 -13.68
CA ASP A 367 13.27 -6.02 -13.49
C ASP A 367 12.43 -5.23 -14.51
N TYR A 368 11.97 -5.84 -15.60
CA TYR A 368 11.07 -5.17 -16.53
C TYR A 368 9.72 -4.89 -15.87
N GLY A 369 9.20 -3.67 -16.08
CA GLY A 369 7.86 -3.31 -15.65
C GLY A 369 6.76 -3.95 -16.50
N ASN A 370 5.55 -4.06 -15.93
CA ASN A 370 4.35 -4.56 -16.62
C ASN A 370 3.40 -3.40 -17.00
N PRO A 371 3.80 -2.49 -17.90
CA PRO A 371 3.02 -1.31 -18.22
C PRO A 371 1.71 -1.69 -18.90
N ALA A 372 0.65 -0.96 -18.54
CA ALA A 372 -0.72 -1.20 -19.02
C ALA A 372 -1.21 -2.64 -18.80
N GLY A 373 -0.63 -3.36 -17.82
CA GLY A 373 -0.94 -4.77 -17.56
C GLY A 373 -0.57 -5.70 -18.71
N LEU A 374 0.46 -5.36 -19.48
CA LEU A 374 1.17 -6.28 -20.37
C LEU A 374 2.20 -7.04 -19.55
N SER A 375 2.36 -8.34 -19.81
CA SER A 375 3.43 -9.12 -19.22
C SER A 375 4.67 -9.08 -20.11
N VAL A 376 5.83 -9.29 -19.51
CA VAL A 376 7.09 -9.43 -20.25
C VAL A 376 7.48 -10.89 -20.29
N ALA A 377 8.00 -11.34 -21.43
CA ALA A 377 8.48 -12.70 -21.61
C ALA A 377 9.75 -12.72 -22.47
N ALA A 378 10.64 -13.67 -22.20
CA ALA A 378 11.75 -14.03 -23.06
C ALA A 378 11.32 -15.11 -24.05
N VAL A 379 11.72 -14.98 -25.30
CA VAL A 379 11.52 -15.99 -26.36
C VAL A 379 12.53 -17.12 -26.15
N ALA A 380 12.06 -18.28 -25.75
CA ALA A 380 12.92 -19.45 -25.49
C ALA A 380 13.19 -20.26 -26.75
N ALA A 381 12.17 -20.49 -27.56
CA ALA A 381 12.33 -21.25 -28.81
C ALA A 381 11.24 -20.87 -29.82
N ILE A 382 11.58 -21.00 -31.10
CA ILE A 382 10.64 -20.97 -32.23
C ILE A 382 10.48 -22.39 -32.74
N ASN A 383 9.25 -22.91 -32.76
CA ASN A 383 8.96 -24.30 -33.09
C ASN A 383 8.60 -24.51 -34.58
N GLU A 384 8.76 -25.73 -35.10
CA GLU A 384 8.43 -26.10 -36.48
C GLU A 384 6.94 -25.94 -36.82
N ASP A 385 6.05 -25.99 -35.80
CA ASP A 385 4.60 -25.77 -35.92
C ASP A 385 4.19 -24.29 -35.94
N ASN A 386 5.16 -23.39 -36.06
CA ASN A 386 4.98 -21.93 -35.96
C ASN A 386 4.46 -21.42 -34.61
N SER A 387 4.60 -22.20 -33.56
CA SER A 387 4.42 -21.70 -32.20
C SER A 387 5.73 -21.17 -31.60
N VAL A 388 5.66 -20.39 -30.54
CA VAL A 388 6.81 -19.81 -29.86
C VAL A 388 6.72 -20.11 -28.36
N ASP A 389 7.73 -20.78 -27.85
CA ASP A 389 7.85 -21.01 -26.39
C ASP A 389 8.43 -19.78 -25.72
N ILE A 390 7.82 -19.36 -24.63
CA ILE A 390 8.19 -18.17 -23.88
C ILE A 390 8.36 -18.47 -22.39
N VAL A 391 9.24 -17.73 -21.73
CA VAL A 391 9.43 -17.74 -20.28
C VAL A 391 8.99 -16.39 -19.73
N LEU A 392 7.98 -16.39 -18.86
CA LEU A 392 7.46 -15.19 -18.21
C LEU A 392 8.38 -14.72 -17.06
N GLN A 393 8.19 -13.51 -16.58
CA GLN A 393 8.99 -12.91 -15.49
C GLN A 393 8.96 -13.71 -14.18
N ASP A 394 7.89 -14.45 -13.92
CA ASP A 394 7.75 -15.33 -12.73
C ASP A 394 8.41 -16.70 -12.91
N GLY A 395 9.06 -16.91 -14.05
CA GLY A 395 9.72 -18.16 -14.43
C GLY A 395 8.78 -19.22 -14.98
N SER A 396 7.49 -18.95 -15.07
CA SER A 396 6.55 -19.87 -15.72
C SER A 396 6.76 -19.90 -17.23
N THR A 397 6.66 -21.10 -17.81
CA THR A 397 6.75 -21.30 -19.25
C THR A 397 5.36 -21.31 -19.88
N SER A 398 5.26 -20.76 -21.08
CA SER A 398 4.00 -20.76 -21.85
C SER A 398 4.30 -20.68 -23.34
N ARG A 399 3.23 -20.54 -24.15
CA ARG A 399 3.34 -20.59 -25.60
C ARG A 399 2.51 -19.48 -26.26
N ILE A 400 3.06 -18.92 -27.34
CA ILE A 400 2.34 -18.07 -28.29
C ILE A 400 2.06 -18.88 -29.53
N GLU A 401 0.80 -19.11 -29.84
CA GLU A 401 0.38 -19.72 -31.07
C GLU A 401 0.46 -18.72 -32.25
N TRP A 402 0.64 -19.19 -33.47
CA TRP A 402 0.80 -18.34 -34.64
C TRP A 402 -0.29 -17.27 -34.78
N PHE A 403 -1.54 -17.61 -34.55
CA PHE A 403 -2.63 -16.64 -34.58
C PHE A 403 -2.47 -15.48 -33.58
N GLY A 404 -1.75 -15.72 -32.49
CA GLY A 404 -1.47 -14.70 -31.47
C GLY A 404 -0.42 -13.66 -31.92
N MET A 405 0.33 -13.92 -33.00
CA MET A 405 1.39 -13.03 -33.47
C MET A 405 1.36 -12.73 -34.96
N SER A 406 0.56 -13.42 -35.76
CA SER A 406 0.45 -13.27 -37.23
C SER A 406 0.05 -11.85 -37.69
N TRP A 407 -0.46 -11.02 -36.80
CA TRP A 407 -0.75 -9.62 -37.06
C TRP A 407 0.50 -8.74 -37.20
N ALA A 408 1.67 -9.19 -36.76
CA ALA A 408 2.85 -8.39 -36.46
C ALA A 408 3.66 -8.03 -37.69
N ARG A 409 3.02 -7.39 -38.68
CA ARG A 409 3.71 -6.78 -39.80
C ARG A 409 4.72 -5.76 -39.30
N ALA A 410 5.91 -5.71 -39.90
CA ALA A 410 6.92 -4.73 -39.53
C ALA A 410 6.40 -3.29 -39.69
N TYR A 411 6.62 -2.45 -38.66
CA TYR A 411 6.37 -1.01 -38.77
C TYR A 411 7.37 -0.39 -39.74
N VAL A 412 6.91 0.35 -40.75
CA VAL A 412 7.75 1.10 -41.68
C VAL A 412 7.69 2.58 -41.36
N ASP A 413 6.51 3.17 -41.44
CA ASP A 413 6.29 4.56 -41.09
C ASP A 413 4.85 4.78 -40.56
N ARG A 414 4.45 6.05 -40.39
CA ARG A 414 3.15 6.41 -39.84
C ARG A 414 1.97 5.80 -40.63
N ASP A 415 2.09 5.64 -41.92
CA ASP A 415 1.00 5.29 -42.80
C ASP A 415 1.18 3.94 -43.50
N THR A 416 2.37 3.32 -43.41
CA THR A 416 2.74 2.07 -44.06
C THR A 416 3.27 1.01 -43.10
N THR A 417 2.94 -0.24 -43.43
CA THR A 417 3.47 -1.44 -42.77
C THR A 417 4.12 -2.35 -43.80
N GLY A 418 5.02 -3.18 -43.36
CA GLY A 418 5.63 -4.23 -44.17
C GLY A 418 4.62 -5.29 -44.66
N PRO A 419 5.09 -6.27 -45.43
CA PRO A 419 4.27 -7.41 -45.84
C PRO A 419 3.80 -8.21 -44.63
N PRO A 420 2.74 -9.04 -44.75
CA PRO A 420 2.37 -10.00 -43.72
C PRO A 420 3.55 -10.95 -43.44
N PRO A 421 3.86 -11.23 -42.15
CA PRO A 421 4.84 -12.25 -41.83
C PRO A 421 4.29 -13.63 -42.17
N GLU A 422 5.17 -14.54 -42.61
CA GLU A 422 4.82 -15.90 -42.98
C GLU A 422 5.11 -16.90 -41.86
N SER A 423 6.05 -16.53 -40.98
CA SER A 423 6.49 -17.34 -39.85
C SER A 423 6.83 -16.49 -38.63
N PRO A 424 6.93 -17.07 -37.41
CA PRO A 424 7.43 -16.39 -36.23
C PRO A 424 8.82 -15.78 -36.39
N ALA A 425 9.71 -16.43 -37.17
CA ALA A 425 11.06 -15.97 -37.40
C ALA A 425 11.14 -14.63 -38.19
N ASP A 426 10.06 -14.26 -38.91
CA ASP A 426 9.96 -12.95 -39.56
C ASP A 426 9.65 -11.82 -38.57
N VAL A 427 9.28 -12.16 -37.33
CA VAL A 427 8.76 -11.22 -36.30
C VAL A 427 9.71 -11.10 -35.13
N ILE A 428 10.20 -12.21 -34.59
CA ILE A 428 11.03 -12.32 -33.39
C ILE A 428 12.09 -13.41 -33.54
N ALA A 429 13.10 -13.34 -32.67
CA ALA A 429 14.17 -14.32 -32.57
C ALA A 429 14.24 -14.92 -31.15
N THR A 430 14.89 -16.09 -31.02
CA THR A 430 15.23 -16.66 -29.73
C THR A 430 16.14 -15.69 -28.94
N GLY A 431 15.84 -15.45 -27.68
CA GLY A 431 16.51 -14.45 -26.87
C GLY A 431 15.81 -13.09 -26.83
N ASP A 432 14.88 -12.82 -27.73
CA ASP A 432 14.12 -11.57 -27.68
C ASP A 432 13.25 -11.46 -26.41
N VAL A 433 13.20 -10.26 -25.85
CA VAL A 433 12.30 -9.91 -24.76
C VAL A 433 11.11 -9.15 -25.36
N VAL A 434 9.91 -9.65 -25.12
CA VAL A 434 8.69 -9.14 -25.76
C VAL A 434 7.58 -8.88 -24.76
N TYR A 435 6.69 -7.94 -25.09
CA TYR A 435 5.43 -7.84 -24.39
C TYR A 435 4.44 -8.90 -24.88
N VAL A 436 3.73 -9.50 -23.92
CA VAL A 436 2.68 -10.48 -24.18
C VAL A 436 1.43 -10.15 -23.38
N MET A 437 0.29 -10.64 -23.83
CA MET A 437 -0.98 -10.50 -23.12
C MET A 437 -1.76 -11.82 -23.17
N PRO A 438 -2.49 -12.17 -22.09
CA PRO A 438 -3.33 -13.36 -22.10
C PRO A 438 -4.50 -13.18 -23.07
N ILE A 439 -4.94 -14.28 -23.68
CA ILE A 439 -6.09 -14.31 -24.58
C ILE A 439 -7.22 -15.18 -24.02
N THR A 440 -8.46 -14.85 -24.41
CA THR A 440 -9.67 -15.45 -23.85
C THR A 440 -9.79 -16.97 -24.08
N VAL A 441 -9.20 -17.44 -25.17
CA VAL A 441 -9.21 -18.88 -25.53
C VAL A 441 -8.11 -19.69 -24.82
N GLY A 442 -7.35 -19.04 -23.93
CA GLY A 442 -6.19 -19.63 -23.26
C GLY A 442 -4.89 -19.42 -24.03
N GLY A 443 -3.77 -19.28 -23.29
CA GLY A 443 -2.45 -18.96 -23.85
C GLY A 443 -2.19 -17.47 -23.96
N TRP A 444 -1.18 -17.10 -24.76
CA TRP A 444 -0.65 -15.74 -24.86
C TRP A 444 -0.62 -15.25 -26.30
N ALA A 445 -0.71 -13.94 -26.47
CA ALA A 445 -0.48 -13.27 -27.75
C ALA A 445 0.63 -12.23 -27.63
N LEU A 446 1.39 -12.05 -28.69
CA LEU A 446 2.36 -10.97 -28.82
C LEU A 446 1.64 -9.62 -28.69
N ALA A 447 2.20 -8.75 -27.90
CA ALA A 447 1.69 -7.41 -27.68
C ALA A 447 2.79 -6.37 -27.94
N GLN A 448 2.38 -5.12 -28.02
CA GLN A 448 3.29 -3.99 -28.13
C GLN A 448 2.74 -2.82 -27.34
N LEU A 449 3.59 -2.16 -26.58
CA LEU A 449 3.20 -0.97 -25.83
C LEU A 449 2.83 0.16 -26.80
N PRO A 450 1.61 0.72 -26.74
CA PRO A 450 1.20 1.82 -27.58
C PRO A 450 2.03 3.09 -27.38
N THR A 451 2.53 3.66 -28.47
CA THR A 451 3.13 5.00 -28.46
C THR A 451 2.08 6.10 -28.55
N ALA A 452 0.93 5.79 -29.12
CA ALA A 452 -0.23 6.68 -29.13
C ALA A 452 -0.86 6.76 -27.75
N GLN A 453 -1.47 7.90 -27.47
CA GLN A 453 -2.19 8.17 -26.22
C GLN A 453 -3.63 8.56 -26.52
N SER A 454 -4.52 8.31 -25.59
CA SER A 454 -5.94 8.67 -25.67
C SER A 454 -6.46 9.08 -24.30
N ALA A 455 -7.61 9.70 -24.27
CA ALA A 455 -8.39 9.98 -23.08
C ALA A 455 -9.87 9.66 -23.34
N LEU A 456 -10.59 9.39 -22.26
CA LEU A 456 -12.04 9.20 -22.29
C LEU A 456 -12.64 9.91 -21.08
N VAL A 457 -13.75 10.62 -21.32
CA VAL A 457 -14.58 11.23 -20.28
C VAL A 457 -16.03 10.90 -20.59
N SER A 458 -16.76 10.44 -19.59
CA SER A 458 -18.22 10.31 -19.62
C SER A 458 -18.81 11.20 -18.53
N VAL A 459 -19.86 11.92 -18.88
CA VAL A 459 -20.57 12.82 -17.97
C VAL A 459 -22.05 12.49 -17.95
N ASP A 460 -22.70 12.73 -16.83
CA ASP A 460 -24.16 12.69 -16.73
C ASP A 460 -24.74 13.90 -17.46
N PRO A 461 -25.65 13.71 -18.41
CA PRO A 461 -26.22 14.82 -19.17
C PRO A 461 -27.14 15.73 -18.35
N GLN A 462 -27.57 15.32 -17.16
CA GLN A 462 -28.51 16.09 -16.33
C GLN A 462 -27.79 17.15 -15.50
N ASP A 463 -26.63 16.80 -14.91
CA ASP A 463 -25.90 17.67 -13.98
C ASP A 463 -24.42 17.90 -14.36
N GLY A 464 -23.92 17.20 -15.39
CA GLY A 464 -22.54 17.30 -15.84
C GLY A 464 -21.54 16.55 -14.95
N ALA A 465 -21.99 15.74 -14.00
CA ALA A 465 -21.12 14.96 -13.15
C ALA A 465 -20.28 13.96 -13.95
N ILE A 466 -18.98 13.85 -13.65
CA ILE A 466 -18.09 12.90 -14.31
C ILE A 466 -18.42 11.49 -13.80
N THR A 467 -18.90 10.62 -14.68
CA THR A 467 -19.25 9.23 -14.38
C THR A 467 -18.12 8.26 -14.66
N SER A 468 -17.21 8.58 -15.59
CA SER A 468 -15.94 7.89 -15.78
C SER A 468 -14.90 8.82 -16.40
N LEU A 469 -13.61 8.61 -16.08
CA LEU A 469 -12.49 9.38 -16.63
C LEU A 469 -11.23 8.54 -16.73
N VAL A 470 -10.65 8.52 -17.93
CA VAL A 470 -9.34 7.90 -18.21
C VAL A 470 -8.46 8.94 -18.88
N GLY A 471 -7.36 9.33 -18.26
CA GLY A 471 -6.46 10.39 -18.74
C GLY A 471 -5.31 9.92 -19.64
N GLY A 472 -5.17 8.61 -19.83
CA GLY A 472 -4.08 8.01 -20.63
C GLY A 472 -4.11 6.49 -20.56
N LEU A 473 -3.15 5.84 -21.25
CA LEU A 473 -3.03 4.38 -21.27
C LEU A 473 -2.73 3.80 -19.88
N ASP A 474 -1.75 4.39 -19.21
CA ASP A 474 -1.25 3.93 -17.90
C ASP A 474 -0.69 5.12 -17.12
N PHE A 475 -1.15 5.26 -15.87
CA PHE A 475 -0.75 6.36 -14.99
C PHE A 475 0.71 6.24 -14.53
N SER A 476 1.25 5.01 -14.44
CA SER A 476 2.64 4.78 -14.07
C SER A 476 3.61 5.29 -15.16
N LEU A 477 3.21 5.17 -16.41
CA LEU A 477 3.97 5.67 -17.57
C LEU A 477 3.83 7.18 -17.77
N SER A 478 2.64 7.74 -17.48
CA SER A 478 2.38 9.16 -17.68
C SER A 478 1.30 9.66 -16.73
N LYS A 479 1.71 10.50 -15.78
CA LYS A 479 0.80 11.17 -14.84
C LYS A 479 0.01 12.32 -15.48
N PHE A 480 0.33 12.69 -16.72
CA PHE A 480 -0.35 13.76 -17.45
C PHE A 480 -1.79 13.33 -17.82
N ASN A 481 -2.75 13.98 -17.19
CA ASN A 481 -4.18 13.72 -17.43
C ASN A 481 -4.64 14.44 -18.71
N ARG A 482 -4.72 13.71 -19.82
CA ARG A 482 -5.08 14.26 -21.12
C ARG A 482 -6.53 14.71 -21.20
N ALA A 483 -7.37 14.23 -20.30
CA ALA A 483 -8.77 14.68 -20.23
C ALA A 483 -8.91 16.11 -19.68
N THR A 484 -8.01 16.52 -18.76
CA THR A 484 -8.13 17.81 -18.05
C THR A 484 -6.97 18.77 -18.26
N GLN A 485 -5.80 18.26 -18.68
CA GLN A 485 -4.58 19.07 -18.79
C GLN A 485 -4.14 19.32 -20.24
N SER A 486 -4.70 18.57 -21.24
CA SER A 486 -4.31 18.78 -22.62
C SER A 486 -5.02 19.99 -23.21
N ALA A 487 -4.23 20.92 -23.73
CA ALA A 487 -4.73 22.05 -24.50
C ALA A 487 -4.70 21.71 -26.00
N ARG A 488 -5.72 20.96 -26.45
CA ARG A 488 -5.84 20.55 -27.85
C ARG A 488 -6.96 21.31 -28.54
N GLN A 489 -6.74 21.65 -29.81
CA GLN A 489 -7.77 22.25 -30.64
C GLN A 489 -8.93 21.27 -30.83
N PRO A 490 -10.18 21.65 -30.50
CA PRO A 490 -11.32 20.74 -30.58
C PRO A 490 -11.70 20.38 -32.03
N GLY A 491 -11.34 21.20 -32.99
CA GLY A 491 -11.66 21.00 -34.40
C GLY A 491 -13.18 20.91 -34.62
N SER A 492 -13.60 19.98 -35.51
CA SER A 492 -15.03 19.81 -35.81
C SER A 492 -15.87 19.33 -34.63
N SER A 493 -15.26 18.90 -33.52
CA SER A 493 -16.03 18.57 -32.30
C SER A 493 -16.66 19.79 -31.65
N PHE A 494 -16.26 21.02 -32.04
CA PHE A 494 -16.88 22.26 -31.59
C PHE A 494 -18.16 22.62 -32.37
N LYS A 495 -18.38 22.03 -33.54
CA LYS A 495 -19.56 22.35 -34.40
C LYS A 495 -20.91 22.15 -33.74
N PRO A 496 -21.17 21.11 -32.93
CA PRO A 496 -22.44 20.98 -32.22
C PRO A 496 -22.83 22.24 -31.43
N PHE A 497 -21.86 22.90 -30.78
CA PHE A 497 -22.11 24.15 -30.03
C PHE A 497 -22.49 25.30 -30.95
N ILE A 498 -21.83 25.42 -32.12
CA ILE A 498 -22.20 26.44 -33.15
C ILE A 498 -23.62 26.19 -33.64
N TYR A 499 -23.96 24.93 -33.94
CA TYR A 499 -25.30 24.59 -34.45
C TYR A 499 -26.37 24.73 -33.36
N SER A 500 -26.07 24.40 -32.09
CA SER A 500 -27.02 24.67 -30.99
C SER A 500 -27.30 26.16 -30.83
N ALA A 501 -26.27 27.01 -30.86
CA ALA A 501 -26.43 28.47 -30.81
C ALA A 501 -27.24 28.99 -32.01
N ALA A 502 -27.03 28.43 -33.21
CA ALA A 502 -27.81 28.78 -34.39
C ALA A 502 -29.31 28.41 -34.24
N LEU A 503 -29.62 27.24 -33.64
CA LEU A 503 -30.99 26.83 -33.35
C LEU A 503 -31.64 27.74 -32.31
N GLU A 504 -30.95 28.12 -31.25
CA GLU A 504 -31.41 29.08 -30.24
C GLU A 504 -31.68 30.46 -30.84
N ALA A 505 -30.88 30.88 -31.83
CA ALA A 505 -31.07 32.12 -32.59
C ALA A 505 -32.24 32.05 -33.62
N GLY A 506 -33.04 30.98 -33.61
CA GLY A 506 -34.25 30.84 -34.44
C GLY A 506 -34.04 30.11 -35.77
N ASN A 507 -32.81 29.60 -36.05
CA ASN A 507 -32.64 28.70 -37.18
C ASN A 507 -33.33 27.35 -36.92
N THR A 508 -33.64 26.63 -37.97
CA THR A 508 -34.18 25.26 -37.91
C THR A 508 -33.27 24.30 -38.64
N LEU A 509 -33.45 23.01 -38.46
CA LEU A 509 -32.74 22.00 -39.22
C LEU A 509 -32.96 22.06 -40.74
N ALA A 510 -34.08 22.72 -41.17
CA ALA A 510 -34.43 22.94 -42.56
C ALA A 510 -33.92 24.28 -43.12
N THR A 511 -33.47 25.21 -42.27
CA THR A 511 -32.88 26.48 -42.70
C THR A 511 -31.77 26.25 -43.72
N ILE A 512 -31.76 27.03 -44.77
CA ILE A 512 -30.75 26.96 -45.84
C ILE A 512 -29.55 27.82 -45.43
N VAL A 513 -28.36 27.21 -45.51
CA VAL A 513 -27.05 27.87 -45.32
C VAL A 513 -26.19 27.66 -46.55
N LEU A 514 -25.51 28.68 -47.00
CA LEU A 514 -24.70 28.63 -48.21
C LEU A 514 -23.28 28.08 -47.92
N ASP A 515 -22.96 26.95 -48.53
CA ASP A 515 -21.60 26.38 -48.54
C ASP A 515 -20.80 26.87 -49.74
N ALA A 516 -20.27 28.09 -49.65
CA ALA A 516 -19.52 28.80 -50.69
C ALA A 516 -18.29 29.50 -50.07
N PRO A 517 -17.33 29.95 -50.87
CA PRO A 517 -16.11 30.62 -50.36
C PRO A 517 -16.45 31.79 -49.40
N VAL A 518 -15.70 31.86 -48.31
CA VAL A 518 -15.74 32.94 -47.32
C VAL A 518 -14.36 33.53 -47.22
N VAL A 519 -14.28 34.85 -47.16
CA VAL A 519 -13.04 35.58 -46.91
C VAL A 519 -13.28 36.48 -45.71
N ILE A 520 -12.50 36.27 -44.65
CA ILE A 520 -12.61 37.07 -43.43
C ILE A 520 -11.30 37.88 -43.30
N ASN A 521 -11.49 39.19 -43.18
CA ASN A 521 -10.41 40.11 -42.86
C ASN A 521 -10.56 40.52 -41.40
N SER A 522 -9.70 40.03 -40.53
CA SER A 522 -9.68 40.36 -39.11
C SER A 522 -8.29 40.88 -38.74
N SER A 523 -8.26 41.94 -37.94
CA SER A 523 -7.04 42.46 -37.38
C SER A 523 -6.32 41.50 -36.42
N GLU A 524 -7.03 40.51 -35.93
CA GLU A 524 -6.53 39.45 -35.03
C GLU A 524 -5.90 38.27 -35.77
N LEU A 525 -6.23 38.15 -37.08
CA LEU A 525 -5.64 37.15 -37.95
C LEU A 525 -4.57 37.81 -38.81
N GLU A 526 -3.38 37.33 -38.83
CA GLU A 526 -2.28 37.86 -39.66
C GLU A 526 -2.57 37.71 -41.16
N GLY A 527 -3.59 38.44 -41.64
CA GLY A 527 -4.01 38.47 -43.04
C GLY A 527 -5.45 37.97 -43.32
N LEU A 528 -5.73 37.70 -44.60
CA LEU A 528 -7.03 37.23 -45.06
C LEU A 528 -7.21 35.72 -44.78
N TRP A 529 -8.14 35.38 -43.90
CA TRP A 529 -8.50 33.98 -43.65
C TRP A 529 -9.46 33.47 -44.70
N ARG A 530 -9.09 32.36 -45.35
CA ARG A 530 -9.87 31.72 -46.42
C ARG A 530 -10.11 30.25 -46.07
N PRO A 531 -11.07 29.92 -45.19
CA PRO A 531 -11.37 28.54 -44.87
C PRO A 531 -11.85 27.76 -46.09
N VAL A 532 -11.58 26.45 -46.07
CA VAL A 532 -12.06 25.50 -47.09
C VAL A 532 -12.67 24.28 -46.41
N ASN A 533 -13.58 23.58 -47.13
CA ASN A 533 -14.00 22.26 -46.68
C ASN A 533 -12.86 21.24 -46.80
N TYR A 534 -12.90 20.20 -45.97
CA TYR A 534 -11.93 19.12 -46.06
C TYR A 534 -11.83 18.47 -47.45
N SER A 535 -12.99 18.37 -48.13
CA SER A 535 -13.09 17.87 -49.50
C SER A 535 -12.53 18.80 -50.57
N GLY A 536 -12.18 20.04 -50.23
CA GLY A 536 -11.83 21.09 -51.19
C GLY A 536 -12.94 21.55 -52.11
N LYS A 537 -14.18 21.05 -51.92
CA LYS A 537 -15.35 21.34 -52.76
C LYS A 537 -16.34 22.27 -52.06
N PHE A 538 -17.13 22.99 -52.85
CA PHE A 538 -18.24 23.83 -52.42
C PHE A 538 -19.54 23.19 -52.88
N TYR A 539 -20.56 23.15 -52.01
CA TYR A 539 -21.79 22.41 -52.27
C TYR A 539 -23.02 23.33 -52.47
N GLY A 540 -22.81 24.65 -52.41
CA GLY A 540 -23.91 25.61 -52.60
C GLY A 540 -24.91 25.66 -51.43
N GLU A 541 -26.18 25.82 -51.73
CA GLU A 541 -27.24 25.85 -50.74
C GLU A 541 -27.44 24.48 -50.08
N GLN A 542 -27.32 24.44 -48.77
CA GLN A 542 -27.45 23.22 -47.97
C GLN A 542 -28.39 23.44 -46.78
N ARG A 543 -29.13 22.42 -46.39
CA ARG A 543 -29.86 22.49 -45.13
C ARG A 543 -28.88 22.44 -43.94
N VAL A 544 -29.19 23.12 -42.85
CA VAL A 544 -28.41 23.08 -41.60
C VAL A 544 -28.15 21.65 -41.16
N ARG A 545 -29.15 20.75 -41.27
CA ARG A 545 -28.95 19.31 -40.97
C ARG A 545 -27.86 18.68 -41.85
N GLU A 546 -27.90 18.88 -43.17
CA GLU A 546 -26.92 18.32 -44.10
C GLU A 546 -25.52 18.87 -43.85
N ALA A 547 -25.42 20.16 -43.59
CA ALA A 547 -24.17 20.83 -43.27
C ALA A 547 -23.51 20.26 -42.00
N MET A 548 -24.32 19.95 -40.99
CA MET A 548 -23.84 19.30 -39.75
C MET A 548 -23.42 17.85 -40.01
N VAL A 549 -24.25 17.04 -40.68
CA VAL A 549 -23.98 15.62 -40.99
C VAL A 549 -22.68 15.47 -41.76
N ARG A 550 -22.46 16.33 -42.78
CA ARG A 550 -21.23 16.32 -43.60
C ARG A 550 -20.07 17.10 -42.99
N SER A 551 -20.28 17.70 -41.82
CA SER A 551 -19.25 18.50 -41.12
C SER A 551 -18.67 19.60 -42.01
N MET A 552 -19.50 20.34 -42.74
CA MET A 552 -19.09 21.39 -43.66
C MET A 552 -18.51 22.58 -42.92
N ASN A 553 -17.28 23.00 -43.27
CA ASN A 553 -16.58 24.08 -42.59
C ASN A 553 -17.22 25.44 -42.93
N LEU A 554 -17.45 25.71 -44.21
CA LEU A 554 -17.96 27.01 -44.67
C LEU A 554 -19.36 27.31 -44.19
N ALA A 555 -20.24 26.30 -44.20
CA ALA A 555 -21.57 26.41 -43.61
C ALA A 555 -21.51 26.73 -42.12
N SER A 556 -20.62 26.06 -41.37
CA SER A 556 -20.44 26.31 -39.93
C SER A 556 -19.90 27.72 -39.65
N VAL A 557 -18.95 28.21 -40.45
CA VAL A 557 -18.41 29.57 -40.33
C VAL A 557 -19.52 30.60 -40.59
N ARG A 558 -20.38 30.41 -41.64
CA ARG A 558 -21.50 31.31 -41.91
C ARG A 558 -22.55 31.31 -40.82
N LEU A 559 -22.89 30.13 -40.29
CA LEU A 559 -23.82 30.05 -39.15
C LEU A 559 -23.27 30.82 -37.94
N LEU A 560 -21.98 30.68 -37.65
CA LEU A 560 -21.36 31.42 -36.56
C LEU A 560 -21.44 32.93 -36.81
N LEU A 561 -20.99 33.40 -37.97
CA LEU A 561 -21.03 34.83 -38.32
C LEU A 561 -22.45 35.42 -38.33
N ASN A 562 -23.45 34.68 -38.78
CA ASN A 562 -24.83 35.15 -38.86
C ASN A 562 -25.54 35.19 -37.49
N ASN A 563 -25.02 34.47 -36.49
CA ASN A 563 -25.64 34.34 -35.16
C ASN A 563 -24.86 35.00 -34.02
N THR A 564 -23.64 35.41 -34.27
CA THR A 564 -22.78 36.08 -33.24
C THR A 564 -22.63 37.60 -33.46
N GLY A 565 -23.22 38.15 -34.53
CA GLY A 565 -23.19 39.58 -34.85
C GLY A 565 -22.01 39.98 -35.69
#